data_26b144396fddc5a298fc22459847eca4
#
_entry.id   26b144396fddc5a298fc22459847eca4
#
_cell.length_a   1.000
_cell.length_b   1.000
_cell.length_c   1.000
_cell.angle_alpha   90.00
_cell.angle_beta   90.00
_cell.angle_gamma   90.00
#
_symmetry.space_group_name_H-M   'P 1'
#
loop_
_entity.id
_entity.type
_entity.pdbx_description
1 polymer ?
#
loop_
_entity_poly.entity_id
_entity_poly.type
_entity_poly.pdbx_seq_one_letter_code
_entity_poly.pdbx_strand_id
1 'polypeptide(L)' 'MAGRTAKLREMNHSELEVQQQELAEQIFRLRFQLSTGQAEGLKRLREVKRDFARVKTLLRENELRKA' A
#
# COMPACT_ATOMS: atom_id res chain seq x y z
N MET A 1 -0.92 3.88 14.57
CA MET A 1 -0.06 2.87 15.13
C MET A 1 1.32 2.90 14.55
N ALA A 2 2.24 3.11 15.44
CA ALA A 2 3.63 3.34 15.10
C ALA A 2 4.32 2.14 14.44
N GLY A 3 3.88 0.92 14.76
CA GLY A 3 4.57 -0.29 14.33
C GLY A 3 4.62 -0.50 12.82
N ARG A 4 3.50 -0.30 12.12
CA ARG A 4 3.45 -0.57 10.69
C ARG A 4 4.20 0.50 9.88
N THR A 5 4.06 1.75 10.26
CA THR A 5 4.77 2.84 9.60
C THR A 5 6.28 2.73 9.82
N ALA A 6 6.70 2.39 11.04
CA ALA A 6 8.11 2.17 11.35
C ALA A 6 8.68 1.02 10.52
N LYS A 7 7.92 -0.07 10.40
CA LYS A 7 8.34 -1.24 9.63
C LYS A 7 8.52 -0.90 8.15
N LEU A 8 7.61 -0.12 7.59
CA LEU A 8 7.71 0.32 6.20
C LEU A 8 8.94 1.20 5.97
N ARG A 9 9.27 2.05 6.93
CA ARG A 9 10.44 2.92 6.82
C ARG A 9 11.76 2.16 6.89
N GLU A 10 11.78 0.99 7.54
CA GLU A 10 12.95 0.15 7.62
C GLU A 10 13.19 -0.65 6.34
N MET A 11 12.20 -0.76 5.47
CA MET A 11 12.31 -1.51 4.23
C MET A 11 13.23 -0.79 3.23
N ASN A 12 14.02 -1.58 2.50
CA ASN A 12 14.82 -1.02 1.42
C ASN A 12 13.93 -0.75 0.19
N HIS A 13 14.52 -0.10 -0.81
CA HIS A 13 13.78 0.32 -2.00
C HIS A 13 13.11 -0.86 -2.72
N SER A 14 13.82 -1.98 -2.86
CA SER A 14 13.29 -3.17 -3.53
C SER A 14 12.08 -3.76 -2.79
N GLU A 15 12.16 -3.81 -1.45
CA GLU A 15 11.08 -4.32 -0.63
C GLU A 15 9.84 -3.42 -0.73
N LEU A 16 10.05 -2.11 -0.78
CA LEU A 16 8.95 -1.16 -0.94
C LEU A 16 8.28 -1.31 -2.30
N GLU A 17 9.03 -1.56 -3.36
CA GLU A 17 8.47 -1.81 -4.67
C GLU A 17 7.58 -3.07 -4.69
N VAL A 18 8.04 -4.14 -4.04
CA VAL A 18 7.26 -5.37 -3.92
C VAL A 18 5.97 -5.11 -3.15
N GLN A 19 6.06 -4.37 -2.03
CA GLN A 19 4.89 -4.00 -1.24
C GLN A 19 3.90 -3.18 -2.07
N GLN A 20 4.41 -2.26 -2.87
CA GLN A 20 3.56 -1.45 -3.73
C GLN A 20 2.77 -2.31 -4.71
N GLN A 21 3.41 -3.28 -5.33
CA GLN A 21 2.75 -4.19 -6.26
C GLN A 21 1.71 -5.05 -5.58
N GLU A 22 2.03 -5.61 -4.41
CA GLU A 22 1.09 -6.42 -3.65
C GLU A 22 -0.14 -5.64 -3.23
N LEU A 23 0.06 -4.41 -2.77
CA LEU A 23 -1.04 -3.54 -2.37
C LEU A 23 -1.91 -3.14 -3.57
N ALA A 24 -1.28 -2.89 -4.70
CA ALA A 24 -2.01 -2.58 -5.93
C ALA A 24 -2.91 -3.74 -6.36
N GLU A 25 -2.40 -4.97 -6.27
CA GLU A 25 -3.18 -6.17 -6.57
C GLU A 25 -4.35 -6.33 -5.61
N GLN A 26 -4.12 -6.09 -4.31
CA GLN A 26 -5.19 -6.15 -3.31
C GLN A 26 -6.27 -5.12 -3.59
N ILE A 27 -5.89 -3.91 -3.96
CA ILE A 27 -6.85 -2.87 -4.33
C ILE A 27 -7.69 -3.33 -5.51
N PHE A 28 -7.08 -3.90 -6.51
CA PHE A 28 -7.78 -4.40 -7.69
C PHE A 28 -8.79 -5.49 -7.31
N ARG A 29 -8.37 -6.44 -6.51
CA ARG A 29 -9.24 -7.53 -6.06
C ARG A 29 -10.41 -7.02 -5.23
N LEU A 30 -10.14 -6.10 -4.33
CA LEU A 30 -11.18 -5.52 -3.47
C LEU A 30 -12.19 -4.71 -4.27
N ARG A 31 -11.74 -3.97 -5.27
CA ARG A 31 -12.63 -3.27 -6.17
C ARG A 31 -13.53 -4.22 -6.95
N PHE A 32 -12.98 -5.34 -7.38
CA PHE A 32 -13.75 -6.37 -8.06
C PHE A 32 -14.83 -6.95 -7.13
N GLN A 33 -14.45 -7.26 -5.88
CA GLN A 33 -15.41 -7.78 -4.90
C GLN A 33 -16.54 -6.79 -4.64
N LEU A 34 -16.23 -5.51 -4.54
CA LEU A 34 -17.24 -4.48 -4.34
C LEU A 34 -18.18 -4.39 -5.53
N SER A 35 -17.68 -4.58 -6.74
CA SER A 35 -18.51 -4.56 -7.95
C SER A 35 -19.51 -5.72 -7.98
N THR A 36 -19.22 -6.81 -7.25
CA THR A 36 -20.14 -7.95 -7.12
C THR A 36 -21.10 -7.83 -5.94
N GLY A 37 -21.09 -6.69 -5.24
CA GLY A 37 -22.01 -6.41 -4.16
C GLY A 37 -21.56 -6.78 -2.75
N GLN A 38 -20.30 -7.15 -2.58
CA GLN A 38 -19.77 -7.50 -1.26
C GLN A 38 -19.29 -6.25 -0.52
N ALA A 39 -20.20 -5.69 0.30
CA ALA A 39 -19.93 -4.44 1.00
C ALA A 39 -18.83 -4.53 2.05
N GLU A 40 -18.51 -5.73 2.52
CA GLU A 40 -17.49 -5.93 3.55
C GLU A 40 -16.10 -5.48 3.09
N GLY A 41 -15.84 -5.50 1.79
CA GLY A 41 -14.56 -5.10 1.23
C GLY A 41 -14.27 -3.61 1.30
N LEU A 42 -15.27 -2.77 1.58
CA LEU A 42 -15.08 -1.31 1.56
C LEU A 42 -14.10 -0.83 2.62
N LYS A 43 -14.26 -1.31 3.85
CA LYS A 43 -13.36 -0.94 4.94
C LYS A 43 -11.95 -1.40 4.66
N ARG A 44 -11.80 -2.62 4.18
CA ARG A 44 -10.51 -3.19 3.81
C ARG A 44 -9.86 -2.41 2.68
N LEU A 45 -10.65 -2.01 1.69
CA LEU A 45 -10.16 -1.22 0.57
C LEU A 45 -9.57 0.11 1.04
N ARG A 46 -10.24 0.78 1.98
CA ARG A 46 -9.74 2.05 2.54
C ARG A 46 -8.40 1.85 3.24
N GLU A 47 -8.27 0.78 4.01
CA GLU A 47 -7.02 0.47 4.71
C GLU A 47 -5.88 0.19 3.73
N VAL A 48 -6.15 -0.63 2.73
CA VAL A 48 -5.14 -0.99 1.72
C VAL A 48 -4.73 0.23 0.90
N LYS A 49 -5.68 1.08 0.52
CA LYS A 49 -5.38 2.31 -0.20
C LYS A 49 -4.48 3.24 0.62
N ARG A 50 -4.73 3.32 1.92
CA ARG A 50 -3.91 4.14 2.82
C ARG A 50 -2.47 3.61 2.87
N ASP A 51 -2.33 2.29 3.01
CA ASP A 51 -1.02 1.65 3.02
C ASP A 51 -0.29 1.85 1.69
N PHE A 52 -1.00 1.72 0.60
CA PHE A 52 -0.46 1.95 -0.74
C PHE A 52 0.09 3.37 -0.89
N ALA A 53 -0.66 4.35 -0.41
CA ALA A 53 -0.23 5.74 -0.45
C ALA A 53 1.03 5.98 0.39
N ARG A 54 1.13 5.34 1.55
CA ARG A 54 2.31 5.42 2.41
C ARG A 54 3.54 4.84 1.74
N VAL A 55 3.40 3.66 1.14
CA VAL A 55 4.51 3.01 0.43
C VAL A 55 4.97 3.87 -0.75
N LYS A 56 4.01 4.40 -1.49
CA LYS A 56 4.31 5.27 -2.62
C LYS A 56 5.08 6.52 -2.19
N THR A 57 4.67 7.12 -1.07
CA THR A 57 5.36 8.28 -0.51
C THR A 57 6.79 7.94 -0.11
N LEU A 58 6.99 6.80 0.56
CA LEU A 58 8.32 6.37 0.97
C LEU A 58 9.23 6.10 -0.21
N LEU A 59 8.70 5.49 -1.26
CA LEU A 59 9.46 5.27 -2.49
C LEU A 59 9.91 6.59 -3.11
N ARG A 60 9.02 7.56 -3.14
CA ARG A 60 9.34 8.88 -3.68
C ARG A 60 10.41 9.58 -2.84
N GLU A 61 10.30 9.49 -1.51
CA GLU A 61 11.31 10.06 -0.62
C GLU A 61 12.67 9.41 -0.85
N ASN A 62 12.71 8.10 -1.04
CA ASN A 62 13.95 7.39 -1.30
C ASN A 62 14.59 7.84 -2.62
N GLU A 63 13.79 8.03 -3.65
CA GLU A 63 14.27 8.52 -4.93
C GLU A 63 14.86 9.93 -4.81
N LEU A 64 14.20 10.80 -4.06
CA LEU A 64 14.69 12.16 -3.83
C LEU A 64 15.99 12.19 -3.04
N ARG A 65 16.16 11.25 -2.10
CA ARG A 65 17.41 11.14 -1.35
C ARG A 65 18.58 10.71 -2.19
N LYS A 66 18.33 9.84 -3.16
CA LYS A 66 19.37 9.34 -4.05
C LYS A 66 19.77 10.35 -5.11
N ALA A 67 18.90 11.27 -5.40
CA ALA A 67 19.17 12.34 -6.33
C ALA A 67 19.96 13.46 -5.65
#